data_8ab8a680890223b4dec67d54ea0bdec6
#
_entry.id   8ab8a680890223b4dec67d54ea0bdec6
#
_cell.length_a   1.000
_cell.length_b   1.000
_cell.length_c   1.000
_cell.angle_alpha   90.00
_cell.angle_beta   90.00
_cell.angle_gamma   90.00
#
_symmetry.space_group_name_H-M   'P 1'
#
loop_
_entity.id
_entity.type
_entity.pdbx_description
1 polymer ?
#
loop_
_entity_poly.entity_id
_entity_poly.type
_entity_poly.pdbx_seq_one_letter_code
_entity_poly.pdbx_strand_id
1 'polypeptide(L)'
;VPAPGKALPLLLSAGLGLAAPAFFPKHWLTPVPEAPAPPEEPPRLSAAATRLEAVAESLSSLAETVNAVYDAFPRRCDTFRWVIDNTHDSLCFNCGRRETCWKQEYTATLEGMNALRPILEQQGHLQASDLPGQLSRCIHPAALCAAANRSFALYRSRKEAHVHAEAMRTALTEQYSAMADALSVLSEQLGRPGNPEPYKSGRVAAFFASLGTPPLECAVTLDDLGRARAAVTLPRTRFSSPELAALAQETGRICRRDFDPPQVLSCKGMTTLLFCEKPALRAVFGTAGTAAKGTVSGDAVQQFCSPAAAQMILCDGMGTGRPAAVDGSLAAELTARLLKAGFTAELAARLVNVALALKSDEESGATLDLISVDLYTGTARIFKAGAAPGFLVHGGRARPVGDISLPIGILGGVNGQSRVVHLAAGDYAVLVSDGLLVDGPGWVAKQLELSAAAGDPPEKVARILVETARARAEQTGRPDDITAAVLRLEPCGH
;
A
#
# COMPACT_ATOMS: atom_id res chain seq x y z
N VAL A 1 72.18 -2.95 18.29
CA VAL A 1 72.22 -3.89 19.42
C VAL A 1 71.41 -3.22 20.55
N PRO A 2 70.28 -3.76 20.99
CA PRO A 2 69.55 -3.16 22.11
C PRO A 2 70.29 -3.39 23.42
N ALA A 3 70.24 -2.40 24.30
CA ALA A 3 70.91 -2.42 25.59
C ALA A 3 70.52 -3.66 26.41
N PRO A 4 71.41 -4.28 27.16
CA PRO A 4 71.20 -5.60 27.80
C PRO A 4 69.99 -5.65 28.77
N GLY A 5 69.51 -4.52 29.26
CA GLY A 5 68.33 -4.48 30.16
C GLY A 5 66.96 -4.67 29.48
N LYS A 6 66.86 -4.65 28.13
CA LYS A 6 65.61 -4.87 27.38
C LYS A 6 65.50 -6.29 26.81
N ALA A 7 66.58 -7.08 26.84
CA ALA A 7 66.54 -8.45 26.32
C ALA A 7 65.93 -9.44 27.31
N LEU A 8 66.04 -9.20 28.62
CA LEU A 8 65.52 -10.13 29.63
C LEU A 8 63.99 -10.31 29.66
N PRO A 9 63.19 -9.25 29.51
CA PRO A 9 61.72 -9.39 29.41
C PRO A 9 61.30 -10.10 28.13
N LEU A 10 61.99 -9.87 27.01
CA LEU A 10 61.73 -10.55 25.73
C LEU A 10 62.05 -12.05 25.75
N LEU A 11 63.16 -12.41 26.42
CA LEU A 11 63.53 -13.82 26.60
C LEU A 11 62.57 -14.53 27.59
N LEU A 12 62.13 -13.85 28.64
CA LEU A 12 61.12 -14.38 29.57
C LEU A 12 59.74 -14.54 28.90
N SER A 13 59.32 -13.60 28.09
CA SER A 13 58.05 -13.71 27.33
C SER A 13 58.11 -14.80 26.25
N ALA A 14 59.22 -14.94 25.57
CA ALA A 14 59.46 -16.01 24.59
C ALA A 14 59.52 -17.39 25.29
N GLY A 15 60.18 -17.48 26.44
CA GLY A 15 60.24 -18.70 27.24
C GLY A 15 58.90 -19.15 27.80
N LEU A 16 58.08 -18.19 28.27
CA LEU A 16 56.71 -18.46 28.70
C LEU A 16 55.79 -18.88 27.53
N GLY A 17 55.95 -18.28 26.35
CA GLY A 17 55.24 -18.64 25.13
C GLY A 17 55.55 -20.03 24.62
N LEU A 18 56.82 -20.48 24.73
CA LEU A 18 57.25 -21.83 24.35
C LEU A 18 56.92 -22.89 25.39
N ALA A 19 56.79 -22.53 26.68
CA ALA A 19 56.43 -23.46 27.76
C ALA A 19 54.91 -23.63 27.92
N ALA A 20 54.10 -22.70 27.44
CA ALA A 20 52.65 -22.77 27.54
C ALA A 20 52.04 -24.09 27.02
N PRO A 21 52.47 -24.65 25.87
CA PRO A 21 51.94 -25.92 25.39
C PRO A 21 52.25 -27.13 26.30
N ALA A 22 53.28 -27.06 27.17
CA ALA A 22 53.61 -28.13 28.05
C ALA A 22 52.74 -28.24 29.33
N PHE A 23 52.07 -27.13 29.70
CA PHE A 23 51.25 -27.02 30.87
C PHE A 23 49.75 -27.14 30.62
N PHE A 24 49.33 -27.03 29.37
CA PHE A 24 47.93 -27.20 29.02
C PHE A 24 47.65 -28.57 28.42
N PRO A 25 46.51 -29.23 28.79
CA PRO A 25 46.10 -30.48 28.19
C PRO A 25 46.04 -30.35 26.65
N LYS A 26 46.61 -31.33 25.92
CA LYS A 26 46.70 -31.30 24.44
C LYS A 26 45.34 -31.04 23.75
N HIS A 27 44.21 -31.40 24.36
CA HIS A 27 42.89 -31.16 23.81
C HIS A 27 42.43 -29.67 23.86
N TRP A 28 43.18 -28.81 24.60
CA TRP A 28 42.95 -27.35 24.61
C TRP A 28 43.72 -26.65 23.46
N LEU A 29 44.66 -27.34 22.88
CA LEU A 29 45.48 -26.85 21.76
C LEU A 29 45.01 -27.41 20.40
N THR A 30 44.01 -28.28 20.39
CA THR A 30 43.36 -28.65 19.13
C THR A 30 42.65 -27.42 18.58
N PRO A 31 42.87 -27.03 17.32
CA PRO A 31 42.07 -25.99 16.68
C PRO A 31 40.60 -26.36 16.90
N VAL A 32 39.82 -25.42 17.46
CA VAL A 32 38.37 -25.55 17.43
C VAL A 32 38.04 -25.87 15.97
N PRO A 33 37.36 -26.98 15.66
CA PRO A 33 36.97 -27.25 14.30
C PRO A 33 36.28 -25.98 13.80
N GLU A 34 36.78 -25.44 12.71
CA GLU A 34 36.14 -24.31 12.03
C GLU A 34 34.66 -24.66 11.93
N ALA A 35 33.81 -23.82 12.53
CA ALA A 35 32.37 -24.06 12.47
C ALA A 35 32.05 -24.35 11.01
N PRO A 36 31.33 -25.45 10.70
CA PRO A 36 31.00 -25.73 9.31
C PRO A 36 30.42 -24.44 8.72
N ALA A 37 30.93 -24.07 7.54
CA ALA A 37 30.47 -22.91 6.82
C ALA A 37 28.92 -22.89 6.90
N PRO A 38 28.29 -21.74 7.21
CA PRO A 38 26.86 -21.69 7.29
C PRO A 38 26.31 -22.41 6.06
N PRO A 39 25.30 -23.30 6.22
CA PRO A 39 24.75 -24.02 5.08
C PRO A 39 24.43 -23.00 4.00
N GLU A 40 25.00 -23.16 2.81
CA GLU A 40 24.61 -22.39 1.64
C GLU A 40 23.08 -22.40 1.61
N GLU A 41 22.46 -21.24 1.38
CA GLU A 41 21.00 -21.09 1.26
C GLU A 41 20.43 -22.27 0.47
N PRO A 42 19.31 -22.84 0.92
CA PRO A 42 18.74 -23.93 0.17
C PRO A 42 18.53 -23.47 -1.28
N PRO A 43 19.17 -24.11 -2.28
CA PRO A 43 19.27 -23.59 -3.65
C PRO A 43 17.92 -23.36 -4.33
N ARG A 44 16.84 -23.81 -3.70
CA ARG A 44 15.46 -23.64 -4.16
C ARG A 44 14.84 -22.26 -3.81
N LEU A 45 15.16 -21.67 -2.66
CA LEU A 45 14.65 -20.36 -2.26
C LEU A 45 15.40 -19.25 -3.01
N SER A 46 16.71 -19.36 -3.15
CA SER A 46 17.52 -18.47 -3.98
C SER A 46 17.06 -18.48 -5.45
N ALA A 47 16.79 -19.66 -6.03
CA ALA A 47 16.28 -19.78 -7.39
C ALA A 47 14.86 -19.19 -7.54
N ALA A 48 14.01 -19.27 -6.51
CA ALA A 48 12.68 -18.66 -6.53
C ALA A 48 12.76 -17.12 -6.46
N ALA A 49 13.61 -16.59 -5.59
CA ALA A 49 13.86 -15.15 -5.50
C ALA A 49 14.40 -14.59 -6.83
N THR A 50 15.42 -15.23 -7.42
CA THR A 50 15.97 -14.83 -8.72
C THR A 50 14.90 -14.84 -9.85
N ARG A 51 13.98 -15.82 -9.83
CA ARG A 51 12.90 -15.88 -10.82
C ARG A 51 11.87 -14.76 -10.61
N LEU A 52 11.54 -14.43 -9.37
CA LEU A 52 10.64 -13.31 -9.06
C LEU A 52 11.26 -11.98 -9.51
N GLU A 53 12.54 -11.78 -9.28
CA GLU A 53 13.26 -10.59 -9.73
C GLU A 53 13.24 -10.46 -11.26
N ALA A 54 13.52 -11.55 -11.99
CA ALA A 54 13.44 -11.56 -13.45
C ALA A 54 12.01 -11.25 -13.98
N VAL A 55 10.97 -11.68 -13.29
CA VAL A 55 9.58 -11.33 -13.65
C VAL A 55 9.30 -9.87 -13.33
N ALA A 56 9.79 -9.36 -12.20
CA ALA A 56 9.66 -7.95 -11.83
C ALA A 56 10.33 -7.03 -12.88
N GLU A 57 11.55 -7.36 -13.30
CA GLU A 57 12.28 -6.64 -14.35
C GLU A 57 11.52 -6.68 -15.69
N SER A 58 10.95 -7.83 -16.05
CA SER A 58 10.13 -7.98 -17.25
C SER A 58 8.87 -7.09 -17.21
N LEU A 59 8.20 -6.98 -16.07
CA LEU A 59 7.03 -6.11 -15.89
C LEU A 59 7.41 -4.63 -15.96
N SER A 60 8.54 -4.23 -15.37
CA SER A 60 9.07 -2.86 -15.49
C SER A 60 9.36 -2.52 -16.94
N SER A 61 10.00 -3.43 -17.69
CA SER A 61 10.28 -3.25 -19.12
C SER A 61 9.00 -3.17 -19.95
N LEU A 62 7.95 -3.92 -19.60
CA LEU A 62 6.62 -3.78 -20.24
C LEU A 62 6.01 -2.40 -20.01
N ALA A 63 6.10 -1.86 -18.79
CA ALA A 63 5.62 -0.52 -18.48
C ALA A 63 6.34 0.55 -19.31
N GLU A 64 7.67 0.44 -19.44
CA GLU A 64 8.48 1.34 -20.28
C GLU A 64 8.09 1.20 -21.76
N THR A 65 7.90 -0.02 -22.25
CA THR A 65 7.52 -0.29 -23.64
C THR A 65 6.15 0.30 -23.97
N VAL A 66 5.17 0.16 -23.07
CA VAL A 66 3.84 0.77 -23.23
C VAL A 66 3.98 2.28 -23.37
N ASN A 67 4.75 2.94 -22.51
CA ASN A 67 5.00 4.37 -22.60
C ASN A 67 5.67 4.76 -23.94
N ALA A 68 6.73 4.07 -24.34
CA ALA A 68 7.45 4.35 -25.55
C ALA A 68 6.59 4.19 -26.83
N VAL A 69 5.75 3.15 -26.88
CA VAL A 69 4.81 2.95 -27.99
C VAL A 69 3.80 4.09 -28.08
N TYR A 70 3.22 4.52 -26.98
CA TYR A 70 2.26 5.62 -26.98
C TYR A 70 2.90 6.97 -27.32
N ASP A 71 4.12 7.22 -26.87
CA ASP A 71 4.85 8.45 -27.19
C ASP A 71 5.26 8.55 -28.68
N ALA A 72 5.38 7.40 -29.35
CA ALA A 72 5.66 7.34 -30.78
C ALA A 72 4.46 7.70 -31.67
N PHE A 73 3.24 7.73 -31.15
CA PHE A 73 2.06 8.12 -31.93
C PHE A 73 1.98 9.65 -32.07
N PRO A 74 1.97 10.19 -33.31
CA PRO A 74 1.92 11.65 -33.51
C PRO A 74 0.57 12.21 -33.04
N ARG A 75 0.63 13.24 -32.19
CA ARG A 75 -0.53 14.00 -31.68
C ARG A 75 -1.13 14.90 -32.76
N ARG A 76 -1.74 14.33 -33.81
CA ARG A 76 -2.20 15.08 -35.00
C ARG A 76 -3.51 15.86 -34.84
N CYS A 77 -4.24 15.74 -33.72
CA CYS A 77 -5.61 16.27 -33.60
C CYS A 77 -5.89 17.11 -32.34
N ASP A 78 -4.85 17.59 -31.63
CA ASP A 78 -5.03 18.22 -30.32
C ASP A 78 -5.43 19.70 -30.33
N THR A 79 -5.54 20.31 -31.51
CA THR A 79 -5.83 21.73 -31.62
C THR A 79 -7.11 21.99 -32.43
N PHE A 80 -7.86 23.03 -32.04
CA PHE A 80 -9.02 23.52 -32.81
C PHE A 80 -8.67 23.86 -34.25
N ARG A 81 -7.39 24.09 -34.54
CA ARG A 81 -6.88 24.28 -35.91
C ARG A 81 -7.28 23.12 -36.83
N TRP A 82 -7.30 21.90 -36.36
CA TRP A 82 -7.77 20.74 -37.13
C TRP A 82 -9.23 20.89 -37.60
N VAL A 83 -10.11 21.47 -36.75
CA VAL A 83 -11.51 21.74 -37.12
C VAL A 83 -11.57 22.74 -38.27
N ILE A 84 -10.74 23.79 -38.22
CA ILE A 84 -10.66 24.80 -39.25
C ILE A 84 -10.16 24.20 -40.58
N ASP A 85 -9.04 23.45 -40.52
CA ASP A 85 -8.44 22.84 -41.71
C ASP A 85 -9.38 21.81 -42.34
N ASN A 86 -10.03 20.96 -41.54
CA ASN A 86 -11.00 19.98 -42.03
C ASN A 86 -12.28 20.63 -42.61
N THR A 87 -12.71 21.75 -42.03
CA THR A 87 -13.82 22.55 -42.59
C THR A 87 -13.43 23.21 -43.89
N HIS A 88 -12.21 23.75 -43.98
CA HIS A 88 -11.64 24.29 -45.21
C HIS A 88 -11.61 23.25 -46.34
N ASP A 89 -11.04 22.08 -46.06
CA ASP A 89 -10.87 21.02 -47.07
C ASP A 89 -12.21 20.43 -47.55
N SER A 90 -13.19 20.33 -46.65
CA SER A 90 -14.50 19.77 -46.98
C SER A 90 -15.43 20.72 -47.75
N LEU A 91 -15.30 22.03 -47.55
CA LEU A 91 -16.18 23.04 -48.15
C LEU A 91 -15.44 24.11 -48.92
N CYS A 92 -14.48 24.80 -48.26
CA CYS A 92 -13.86 26.01 -48.82
C CYS A 92 -12.91 25.70 -49.99
N PHE A 93 -12.33 24.48 -50.02
CA PHE A 93 -11.39 24.08 -51.09
C PHE A 93 -12.00 24.18 -52.49
N ASN A 94 -13.28 23.83 -52.65
CA ASN A 94 -14.01 23.90 -53.93
C ASN A 94 -14.89 25.15 -54.07
N CYS A 95 -14.77 26.14 -53.16
CA CYS A 95 -15.59 27.33 -53.17
C CYS A 95 -15.06 28.38 -54.15
N GLY A 96 -15.93 29.00 -54.95
CA GLY A 96 -15.57 30.03 -55.89
C GLY A 96 -14.95 31.30 -55.28
N ARG A 97 -15.11 31.51 -53.94
CA ARG A 97 -14.48 32.61 -53.20
C ARG A 97 -13.24 32.20 -52.40
N ARG A 98 -12.71 31.03 -52.64
CA ARG A 98 -11.54 30.52 -51.93
C ARG A 98 -10.34 31.48 -51.93
N GLU A 99 -10.03 32.05 -53.12
CA GLU A 99 -8.88 32.94 -53.23
C GLU A 99 -9.07 34.24 -52.44
N THR A 100 -10.27 34.79 -52.45
CA THR A 100 -10.59 35.97 -51.64
C THR A 100 -10.48 35.67 -50.15
N CYS A 101 -11.14 34.60 -49.67
CA CYS A 101 -11.18 34.28 -48.22
C CYS A 101 -9.83 33.77 -47.67
N TRP A 102 -9.18 32.89 -48.40
CA TRP A 102 -8.01 32.14 -47.87
C TRP A 102 -6.65 32.64 -48.41
N LYS A 103 -6.64 33.65 -49.34
CA LYS A 103 -5.41 34.31 -49.77
C LYS A 103 -5.44 35.81 -49.48
N GLN A 104 -6.47 36.53 -49.97
CA GLN A 104 -6.52 38.01 -49.86
C GLN A 104 -6.93 38.45 -48.44
N GLU A 105 -7.93 37.80 -47.86
CA GLU A 105 -8.48 38.11 -46.53
C GLU A 105 -8.18 36.99 -45.49
N TYR A 106 -7.01 36.37 -45.57
CA TYR A 106 -6.64 35.20 -44.77
C TYR A 106 -6.79 35.44 -43.28
N THR A 107 -6.24 36.56 -42.77
CA THR A 107 -6.27 36.89 -41.33
C THR A 107 -7.71 37.03 -40.81
N ALA A 108 -8.54 37.80 -41.50
CA ALA A 108 -9.94 38.02 -41.12
C ALA A 108 -10.76 36.72 -41.17
N THR A 109 -10.51 35.88 -42.20
CA THR A 109 -11.15 34.56 -42.32
C THR A 109 -10.74 33.62 -41.16
N LEU A 110 -9.45 33.59 -40.83
CA LEU A 110 -8.92 32.74 -39.77
C LEU A 110 -9.43 33.22 -38.39
N GLU A 111 -9.46 34.52 -38.14
CA GLU A 111 -10.03 35.10 -36.92
C GLU A 111 -11.51 34.73 -36.76
N GLY A 112 -12.29 34.88 -37.86
CA GLY A 112 -13.67 34.47 -37.89
C GLY A 112 -13.89 32.99 -37.60
N MET A 113 -13.05 32.12 -38.18
CA MET A 113 -13.10 30.69 -37.91
C MET A 113 -12.69 30.35 -36.45
N ASN A 114 -11.70 31.04 -35.89
CA ASN A 114 -11.35 30.86 -34.46
C ASN A 114 -12.44 31.36 -33.50
N ALA A 115 -13.19 32.42 -33.90
CA ALA A 115 -14.31 32.91 -33.10
C ALA A 115 -15.49 31.90 -33.00
N LEU A 116 -15.54 30.88 -33.86
CA LEU A 116 -16.52 29.80 -33.75
C LEU A 116 -16.24 28.85 -32.58
N ARG A 117 -15.00 28.82 -32.08
CA ARG A 117 -14.58 27.90 -31.03
C ARG A 117 -15.40 28.01 -29.74
N PRO A 118 -15.52 29.19 -29.11
CA PRO A 118 -16.29 29.29 -27.86
C PRO A 118 -17.77 28.94 -28.05
N ILE A 119 -18.36 29.22 -29.22
CA ILE A 119 -19.74 28.90 -29.53
C ILE A 119 -19.91 27.38 -29.63
N LEU A 120 -19.02 26.71 -30.36
CA LEU A 120 -19.01 25.25 -30.51
C LEU A 120 -18.76 24.53 -29.16
N GLU A 121 -17.87 25.05 -28.32
CA GLU A 121 -17.57 24.48 -27.00
C GLU A 121 -18.75 24.65 -26.04
N GLN A 122 -19.52 25.74 -26.11
CA GLN A 122 -20.65 25.99 -25.24
C GLN A 122 -21.97 25.32 -25.70
N GLN A 123 -22.27 25.45 -26.99
CA GLN A 123 -23.57 25.04 -27.56
C GLN A 123 -23.51 23.68 -28.26
N GLY A 124 -22.32 23.19 -28.60
CA GLY A 124 -22.11 21.94 -29.32
C GLY A 124 -22.42 21.99 -30.80
N HIS A 125 -23.08 23.03 -31.30
CA HIS A 125 -23.44 23.24 -32.71
C HIS A 125 -23.55 24.72 -33.09
N LEU A 126 -23.43 25.03 -34.39
CA LEU A 126 -23.56 26.36 -34.96
C LEU A 126 -24.79 26.45 -35.84
N GLN A 127 -25.42 27.60 -35.83
CA GLN A 127 -26.45 28.03 -36.78
C GLN A 127 -25.93 29.20 -37.60
N ALA A 128 -26.58 29.52 -38.71
CA ALA A 128 -26.15 30.62 -39.59
C ALA A 128 -26.19 32.01 -38.90
N SER A 129 -27.06 32.17 -37.90
CA SER A 129 -27.12 33.35 -37.02
C SER A 129 -25.91 33.56 -36.13
N ASP A 130 -25.16 32.50 -35.86
CA ASP A 130 -24.03 32.51 -34.90
C ASP A 130 -22.69 32.86 -35.61
N LEU A 131 -22.73 33.03 -36.91
CA LEU A 131 -21.53 33.37 -37.69
C LEU A 131 -21.04 34.79 -37.35
N PRO A 132 -19.78 34.95 -36.93
CA PRO A 132 -19.20 36.24 -36.64
C PRO A 132 -19.12 37.13 -37.90
N GLY A 133 -19.09 38.47 -37.72
CA GLY A 133 -19.13 39.44 -38.81
C GLY A 133 -18.02 39.23 -39.86
N GLN A 134 -16.85 38.69 -39.49
CA GLN A 134 -15.76 38.33 -40.38
C GLN A 134 -16.17 37.24 -41.41
N LEU A 135 -17.11 36.35 -41.04
CA LEU A 135 -17.63 35.28 -41.90
C LEU A 135 -18.97 35.64 -42.59
N SER A 136 -19.53 36.84 -42.37
CA SER A 136 -20.79 37.31 -42.97
C SER A 136 -20.75 37.33 -44.51
N ARG A 137 -19.55 37.40 -45.09
CA ARG A 137 -19.31 37.37 -46.56
C ARG A 137 -19.36 35.96 -47.15
N CYS A 138 -19.52 34.92 -46.35
CA CYS A 138 -19.61 33.55 -46.83
C CYS A 138 -20.85 33.39 -47.73
N ILE A 139 -20.67 32.91 -48.96
CA ILE A 139 -21.77 32.67 -49.90
C ILE A 139 -22.55 31.36 -49.58
N HIS A 140 -22.02 30.55 -48.68
CA HIS A 140 -22.61 29.28 -48.27
C HIS A 140 -22.70 29.14 -46.71
N PRO A 141 -23.37 30.09 -46.02
CA PRO A 141 -23.34 30.14 -44.54
C PRO A 141 -23.88 28.87 -43.89
N ALA A 142 -24.99 28.33 -44.37
CA ALA A 142 -25.57 27.09 -43.83
C ALA A 142 -24.68 25.87 -44.07
N ALA A 143 -24.02 25.77 -45.22
CA ALA A 143 -23.06 24.71 -45.53
C ALA A 143 -21.79 24.83 -44.66
N LEU A 144 -21.33 26.07 -44.38
CA LEU A 144 -20.19 26.35 -43.50
C LEU A 144 -20.49 25.87 -42.07
N CYS A 145 -21.66 26.21 -41.53
CA CYS A 145 -22.07 25.72 -40.20
C CYS A 145 -22.17 24.18 -40.18
N ALA A 146 -22.78 23.56 -41.20
CA ALA A 146 -22.87 22.11 -41.26
C ALA A 146 -21.50 21.40 -41.36
N ALA A 147 -20.55 21.98 -42.14
CA ALA A 147 -19.18 21.47 -42.23
C ALA A 147 -18.42 21.64 -40.89
N ALA A 148 -18.50 22.81 -40.26
CA ALA A 148 -17.89 23.08 -38.96
C ALA A 148 -18.45 22.20 -37.86
N ASN A 149 -19.79 22.01 -37.83
CA ASN A 149 -20.44 21.11 -36.85
C ASN A 149 -19.95 19.66 -37.01
N ARG A 150 -19.87 19.14 -38.25
CA ARG A 150 -19.32 17.77 -38.48
C ARG A 150 -17.85 17.68 -38.08
N SER A 151 -17.04 18.66 -38.44
CA SER A 151 -15.62 18.69 -38.07
C SER A 151 -15.43 18.76 -36.54
N PHE A 152 -16.24 19.56 -35.88
CA PHE A 152 -16.20 19.69 -34.41
C PHE A 152 -16.67 18.39 -33.69
N ALA A 153 -17.74 17.76 -34.17
CA ALA A 153 -18.19 16.46 -33.61
C ALA A 153 -17.10 15.38 -33.72
N LEU A 154 -16.41 15.31 -34.87
CA LEU A 154 -15.27 14.41 -35.07
C LEU A 154 -14.09 14.77 -34.16
N TYR A 155 -13.77 16.06 -34.02
CA TYR A 155 -12.73 16.54 -33.14
C TYR A 155 -13.01 16.17 -31.68
N ARG A 156 -14.26 16.38 -31.19
CA ARG A 156 -14.68 16.06 -29.83
C ARG A 156 -14.58 14.55 -29.58
N SER A 157 -15.12 13.73 -30.46
CA SER A 157 -15.03 12.27 -30.31
C SER A 157 -13.58 11.76 -30.29
N ARG A 158 -12.70 12.32 -31.14
CA ARG A 158 -11.27 11.98 -31.14
C ARG A 158 -10.57 12.41 -29.87
N LYS A 159 -10.89 13.63 -29.37
CA LYS A 159 -10.33 14.15 -28.12
C LYS A 159 -10.76 13.30 -26.93
N GLU A 160 -12.03 12.92 -26.85
CA GLU A 160 -12.56 12.02 -25.82
C GLU A 160 -11.87 10.65 -25.89
N ALA A 161 -11.74 10.05 -27.08
CA ALA A 161 -11.03 8.78 -27.26
C ALA A 161 -9.54 8.89 -26.88
N HIS A 162 -8.89 10.01 -27.17
CA HIS A 162 -7.49 10.23 -26.79
C HIS A 162 -7.32 10.35 -25.27
N VAL A 163 -8.19 11.12 -24.60
CA VAL A 163 -8.19 11.24 -23.13
C VAL A 163 -8.39 9.88 -22.48
N HIS A 164 -9.33 9.09 -23.01
CA HIS A 164 -9.57 7.73 -22.50
C HIS A 164 -8.36 6.80 -22.72
N ALA A 165 -7.74 6.85 -23.91
CA ALA A 165 -6.54 6.06 -24.20
C ALA A 165 -5.35 6.44 -23.31
N GLU A 166 -5.14 7.74 -23.04
CA GLU A 166 -4.12 8.24 -22.12
C GLU A 166 -4.39 7.75 -20.67
N ALA A 167 -5.65 7.82 -20.25
CA ALA A 167 -6.06 7.31 -18.95
C ALA A 167 -5.78 5.81 -18.81
N MET A 168 -6.14 5.01 -19.81
CA MET A 168 -5.86 3.57 -19.82
C MET A 168 -4.35 3.27 -19.84
N ARG A 169 -3.57 4.02 -20.61
CA ARG A 169 -2.11 3.92 -20.63
C ARG A 169 -1.53 4.12 -19.25
N THR A 170 -1.90 5.24 -18.60
CA THR A 170 -1.41 5.57 -17.26
C THR A 170 -1.76 4.45 -16.27
N ALA A 171 -3.02 3.98 -16.28
CA ALA A 171 -3.45 2.89 -15.41
C ALA A 171 -2.67 1.59 -15.64
N LEU A 172 -2.45 1.17 -16.89
CA LEU A 172 -1.68 -0.02 -17.21
C LEU A 172 -0.22 0.10 -16.79
N THR A 173 0.40 1.25 -17.02
CA THR A 173 1.80 1.50 -16.63
C THR A 173 1.96 1.46 -15.12
N GLU A 174 1.06 2.14 -14.39
CA GLU A 174 1.05 2.11 -12.92
C GLU A 174 0.83 0.70 -12.38
N GLN A 175 -0.06 -0.08 -13.00
CA GLN A 175 -0.31 -1.46 -12.60
C GLN A 175 0.93 -2.35 -12.79
N TYR A 176 1.59 -2.30 -13.95
CA TYR A 176 2.79 -3.09 -14.20
C TYR A 176 3.94 -2.68 -13.26
N SER A 177 4.14 -1.38 -13.06
CA SER A 177 5.14 -0.89 -12.10
C SER A 177 4.85 -1.35 -10.68
N ALA A 178 3.60 -1.25 -10.22
CA ALA A 178 3.22 -1.70 -8.88
C ALA A 178 3.35 -3.23 -8.71
N MET A 179 3.06 -4.02 -9.75
CA MET A 179 3.30 -5.46 -9.73
C MET A 179 4.79 -5.80 -9.71
N ALA A 180 5.62 -5.07 -10.44
CA ALA A 180 7.07 -5.23 -10.41
C ALA A 180 7.63 -4.96 -9.01
N ASP A 181 7.26 -3.82 -8.41
CA ASP A 181 7.64 -3.47 -7.04
C ASP A 181 7.21 -4.56 -6.03
N ALA A 182 5.99 -5.09 -6.20
CA ALA A 182 5.46 -6.17 -5.38
C ALA A 182 6.32 -7.43 -5.44
N LEU A 183 6.72 -7.84 -6.65
CA LEU A 183 7.55 -9.01 -6.86
C LEU A 183 8.97 -8.80 -6.36
N SER A 184 9.53 -7.60 -6.51
CA SER A 184 10.84 -7.24 -5.95
C SER A 184 10.83 -7.30 -4.41
N VAL A 185 9.78 -6.80 -3.75
CA VAL A 185 9.64 -6.93 -2.29
C VAL A 185 9.54 -8.39 -1.86
N LEU A 186 8.77 -9.21 -2.59
CA LEU A 186 8.68 -10.65 -2.30
C LEU A 186 10.01 -11.37 -2.54
N SER A 187 10.74 -11.03 -3.60
CA SER A 187 12.06 -11.53 -3.89
C SER A 187 13.04 -11.22 -2.75
N GLU A 188 13.04 -9.98 -2.28
CA GLU A 188 13.87 -9.53 -1.17
C GLU A 188 13.52 -10.26 0.14
N GLN A 189 12.22 -10.45 0.43
CA GLN A 189 11.78 -11.22 1.61
C GLN A 189 12.20 -12.69 1.58
N LEU A 190 12.18 -13.30 0.39
CA LEU A 190 12.63 -14.68 0.18
C LEU A 190 14.17 -14.81 0.16
N GLY A 191 14.86 -13.77 -0.28
CA GLY A 191 16.32 -13.70 -0.35
C GLY A 191 17.00 -13.25 0.93
N ARG A 192 16.25 -12.80 1.96
CA ARG A 192 16.79 -12.48 3.29
C ARG A 192 16.56 -13.64 4.25
N PRO A 193 17.45 -14.63 4.32
CA PRO A 193 17.46 -15.53 5.46
C PRO A 193 17.85 -14.68 6.68
N GLY A 194 17.03 -14.74 7.73
CA GLY A 194 17.46 -14.17 9.01
C GLY A 194 18.79 -14.77 9.44
N ASN A 195 19.53 -14.13 10.33
CA ASN A 195 20.79 -14.64 10.86
C ASN A 195 20.60 -16.06 11.41
N PRO A 196 21.24 -17.09 10.83
CA PRO A 196 21.02 -18.46 11.23
C PRO A 196 21.60 -18.71 12.62
N GLU A 197 20.88 -19.50 13.42
CA GLU A 197 21.28 -19.99 14.74
C GLU A 197 21.54 -21.51 14.69
N PRO A 198 22.67 -21.99 14.14
CA PRO A 198 22.90 -23.41 13.88
C PRO A 198 22.82 -24.28 15.13
N TYR A 199 23.31 -23.78 16.26
CA TYR A 199 23.27 -24.50 17.52
C TYR A 199 21.83 -24.74 18.01
N LYS A 200 20.98 -23.71 17.94
CA LYS A 200 19.56 -23.83 18.29
C LYS A 200 18.81 -24.70 17.29
N SER A 201 19.10 -24.56 16.01
CA SER A 201 18.53 -25.40 14.95
C SER A 201 18.80 -26.88 15.19
N GLY A 202 20.05 -27.25 15.52
CA GLY A 202 20.41 -28.62 15.85
C GLY A 202 19.70 -29.16 17.09
N ARG A 203 19.54 -28.34 18.12
CA ARG A 203 18.81 -28.73 19.34
C ARG A 203 17.32 -28.91 19.12
N VAL A 204 16.69 -28.04 18.34
CA VAL A 204 15.29 -28.18 17.96
C VAL A 204 15.10 -29.43 17.10
N ALA A 205 15.97 -29.68 16.14
CA ALA A 205 15.93 -30.89 15.32
C ALA A 205 16.06 -32.18 16.17
N ALA A 206 16.98 -32.21 17.13
CA ALA A 206 17.15 -33.31 18.05
C ALA A 206 15.90 -33.55 18.94
N PHE A 207 15.24 -32.48 19.37
CA PHE A 207 13.98 -32.55 20.10
C PHE A 207 12.89 -33.22 19.26
N PHE A 208 12.66 -32.78 18.02
CA PHE A 208 11.66 -33.42 17.15
C PHE A 208 12.02 -34.87 16.81
N ALA A 209 13.30 -35.21 16.64
CA ALA A 209 13.74 -36.58 16.46
C ALA A 209 13.44 -37.46 17.69
N SER A 210 13.57 -36.92 18.90
CA SER A 210 13.25 -37.65 20.16
C SER A 210 11.75 -37.97 20.30
N LEU A 211 10.89 -37.22 19.62
CA LEU A 211 9.43 -37.46 19.52
C LEU A 211 9.08 -38.52 18.44
N GLY A 212 10.07 -39.13 17.80
CA GLY A 212 9.87 -40.09 16.71
C GLY A 212 9.51 -39.46 15.36
N THR A 213 9.63 -38.12 15.23
CA THR A 213 9.36 -37.35 14.03
C THR A 213 10.60 -36.58 13.61
N PRO A 214 11.66 -37.24 13.11
CA PRO A 214 12.86 -36.53 12.69
C PRO A 214 12.55 -35.54 11.57
N PRO A 215 12.96 -34.28 11.70
CA PRO A 215 12.68 -33.26 10.69
C PRO A 215 13.50 -33.50 9.42
N LEU A 216 12.88 -33.24 8.27
CA LEU A 216 13.57 -33.20 6.98
C LEU A 216 14.45 -31.95 6.87
N GLU A 217 14.00 -30.88 7.50
CA GLU A 217 14.68 -29.59 7.56
C GLU A 217 14.30 -28.88 8.86
N CYS A 218 15.28 -28.23 9.50
CA CYS A 218 15.05 -27.44 10.70
C CYS A 218 15.98 -26.22 10.68
N ALA A 219 15.39 -25.03 10.71
CA ALA A 219 16.11 -23.77 10.74
C ALA A 219 15.57 -22.86 11.85
N VAL A 220 16.45 -22.36 12.70
CA VAL A 220 16.18 -21.27 13.63
C VAL A 220 16.94 -20.06 13.18
N THR A 221 16.25 -18.95 12.97
CA THR A 221 16.84 -17.71 12.46
C THR A 221 16.42 -16.52 13.33
N LEU A 222 17.25 -15.48 13.35
CA LEU A 222 16.92 -14.18 13.92
C LEU A 222 16.75 -13.18 12.80
N ASP A 223 15.64 -12.44 12.77
CA ASP A 223 15.49 -11.36 11.82
C ASP A 223 16.36 -10.14 12.19
N ASP A 224 16.33 -9.08 11.36
CA ASP A 224 17.13 -7.86 11.55
C ASP A 224 16.81 -7.12 12.88
N LEU A 225 15.65 -7.39 13.49
CA LEU A 225 15.24 -6.88 14.79
C LEU A 225 15.56 -7.83 15.95
N GLY A 226 16.27 -8.94 15.68
CA GLY A 226 16.65 -9.95 16.67
C GLY A 226 15.50 -10.85 17.11
N ARG A 227 14.36 -10.89 16.39
CA ARG A 227 13.22 -11.76 16.67
C ARG A 227 13.49 -13.16 16.15
N ALA A 228 13.19 -14.15 16.99
CA ALA A 228 13.41 -15.54 16.62
C ALA A 228 12.26 -16.11 15.78
N ARG A 229 12.64 -16.87 14.76
CA ARG A 229 11.74 -17.72 14.00
C ARG A 229 12.32 -19.13 13.93
N ALA A 230 11.46 -20.14 14.03
CA ALA A 230 11.88 -21.52 13.83
C ALA A 230 10.97 -22.20 12.80
N ALA A 231 11.57 -22.74 11.75
CA ALA A 231 10.87 -23.50 10.72
C ALA A 231 11.30 -24.98 10.84
N VAL A 232 10.32 -25.87 11.01
CA VAL A 232 10.55 -27.30 11.13
C VAL A 232 9.70 -28.03 10.09
N THR A 233 10.34 -28.60 9.09
CA THR A 233 9.68 -29.38 8.03
C THR A 233 9.75 -30.87 8.35
N LEU A 234 8.59 -31.48 8.41
CA LEU A 234 8.37 -32.88 8.78
C LEU A 234 7.74 -33.65 7.62
N PRO A 235 7.88 -34.98 7.55
CA PRO A 235 6.98 -35.81 6.76
C PRO A 235 5.52 -35.51 7.16
N ARG A 236 4.56 -35.80 6.27
CA ARG A 236 3.15 -35.52 6.50
C ARG A 236 2.69 -36.00 7.88
N THR A 237 2.52 -35.06 8.80
CA THR A 237 2.12 -35.30 10.19
C THR A 237 0.97 -34.35 10.54
N ARG A 238 0.01 -34.82 11.32
CA ARG A 238 -1.08 -34.00 11.84
C ARG A 238 -0.87 -33.80 13.34
N PHE A 239 -1.09 -32.58 13.79
CA PHE A 239 -1.00 -32.20 15.18
C PHE A 239 -2.33 -31.61 15.65
N SER A 240 -2.71 -31.92 16.88
CA SER A 240 -3.82 -31.26 17.57
C SER A 240 -3.38 -29.90 18.13
N SER A 241 -4.32 -29.01 18.43
CA SER A 241 -4.01 -27.70 19.02
C SER A 241 -3.23 -27.79 20.34
N PRO A 242 -3.53 -28.71 21.28
CA PRO A 242 -2.72 -28.89 22.49
C PRO A 242 -1.28 -29.34 22.22
N GLU A 243 -1.07 -30.22 21.23
CA GLU A 243 0.27 -30.65 20.83
C GLU A 243 1.08 -29.49 20.25
N LEU A 244 0.46 -28.66 19.39
CA LEU A 244 1.13 -27.48 18.85
C LEU A 244 1.54 -26.50 19.95
N ALA A 245 0.71 -26.28 20.96
CA ALA A 245 1.05 -25.44 22.11
C ALA A 245 2.23 -26.02 22.92
N ALA A 246 2.26 -27.35 23.16
CA ALA A 246 3.37 -28.01 23.84
C ALA A 246 4.66 -27.94 23.02
N LEU A 247 4.59 -28.10 21.70
CA LEU A 247 5.74 -27.95 20.81
C LEU A 247 6.29 -26.52 20.84
N ALA A 248 5.42 -25.50 20.88
CA ALA A 248 5.83 -24.11 20.99
C ALA A 248 6.57 -23.84 22.30
N GLN A 249 6.06 -24.36 23.42
CA GLN A 249 6.68 -24.20 24.72
C GLN A 249 8.08 -24.85 24.79
N GLU A 250 8.24 -26.07 24.29
CA GLU A 250 9.54 -26.74 24.29
C GLU A 250 10.53 -26.12 23.31
N THR A 251 10.09 -25.75 22.12
CA THR A 251 10.91 -25.01 21.16
C THR A 251 11.35 -23.67 21.75
N GLY A 252 10.44 -23.01 22.47
CA GLY A 252 10.72 -21.77 23.20
C GLY A 252 11.78 -21.96 24.28
N ARG A 253 11.68 -23.01 25.08
CA ARG A 253 12.68 -23.34 26.10
C ARG A 253 14.06 -23.62 25.52
N ILE A 254 14.12 -24.31 24.38
CA ILE A 254 15.39 -24.57 23.67
C ILE A 254 15.99 -23.25 23.12
N CYS A 255 15.16 -22.40 22.52
CA CYS A 255 15.60 -21.13 21.92
C CYS A 255 15.78 -20.00 22.94
N ARG A 256 15.30 -20.18 24.20
CA ARG A 256 15.20 -19.15 25.24
C ARG A 256 14.38 -17.94 24.77
N ARG A 257 13.23 -18.23 24.18
CA ARG A 257 12.26 -17.27 23.62
C ARG A 257 10.86 -17.82 23.82
N ASP A 258 9.88 -16.95 23.94
CA ASP A 258 8.47 -17.35 23.97
C ASP A 258 7.91 -17.39 22.55
N PHE A 259 7.39 -18.55 22.15
CA PHE A 259 6.75 -18.73 20.85
C PHE A 259 5.24 -18.90 20.99
N ASP A 260 4.50 -18.33 20.02
CA ASP A 260 3.12 -18.69 19.81
C ASP A 260 3.00 -20.11 19.20
N PRO A 261 1.84 -20.78 19.34
CA PRO A 261 1.59 -22.03 18.62
C PRO A 261 1.90 -21.88 17.13
N PRO A 262 2.63 -22.84 16.52
CA PRO A 262 3.14 -22.67 15.17
C PRO A 262 2.02 -22.68 14.14
N GLN A 263 2.22 -21.91 13.07
CA GLN A 263 1.42 -22.06 11.87
C GLN A 263 1.76 -23.37 11.17
N VAL A 264 0.74 -24.11 10.75
CA VAL A 264 0.90 -25.40 10.08
C VAL A 264 0.69 -25.23 8.59
N LEU A 265 1.75 -25.39 7.81
CA LEU A 265 1.73 -25.33 6.35
C LEU A 265 1.88 -26.74 5.80
N SER A 266 0.90 -27.21 5.02
CA SER A 266 0.95 -28.55 4.40
C SER A 266 1.07 -28.43 2.88
N CYS A 267 2.13 -28.98 2.31
CA CYS A 267 2.37 -28.98 0.87
C CYS A 267 3.07 -30.26 0.43
N LYS A 268 2.59 -30.87 -0.67
CA LYS A 268 3.23 -32.03 -1.33
C LYS A 268 3.63 -33.18 -0.39
N GLY A 269 2.80 -33.50 0.62
CA GLY A 269 3.11 -34.58 1.56
C GLY A 269 4.11 -34.23 2.67
N MET A 270 4.43 -32.96 2.83
CA MET A 270 5.22 -32.40 3.93
C MET A 270 4.37 -31.50 4.80
N THR A 271 4.77 -31.37 6.06
CA THR A 271 4.16 -30.44 7.02
C THR A 271 5.27 -29.56 7.58
N THR A 272 5.17 -28.24 7.38
CA THR A 272 6.08 -27.28 7.96
C THR A 272 5.41 -26.57 9.13
N LEU A 273 6.03 -26.61 10.29
CA LEU A 273 5.66 -25.87 11.49
C LEU A 273 6.49 -24.58 11.52
N LEU A 274 5.81 -23.44 11.45
CA LEU A 274 6.45 -22.13 11.52
C LEU A 274 6.16 -21.50 12.88
N PHE A 275 7.18 -21.46 13.74
CA PHE A 275 7.15 -20.82 15.05
C PHE A 275 7.60 -19.38 14.92
N CYS A 276 6.82 -18.45 15.44
CA CYS A 276 7.17 -17.03 15.54
C CYS A 276 7.24 -16.64 17.02
N GLU A 277 8.24 -15.84 17.37
CA GLU A 277 8.38 -15.30 18.72
C GLU A 277 7.11 -14.53 19.11
N LYS A 278 6.64 -14.72 20.33
CA LYS A 278 5.46 -14.07 20.85
C LYS A 278 5.68 -12.56 20.97
N PRO A 279 4.79 -11.73 20.47
CA PRO A 279 4.95 -10.27 20.55
C PRO A 279 4.79 -9.77 22.00
N ALA A 280 5.43 -8.63 22.29
CA ALA A 280 5.33 -7.99 23.60
C ALA A 280 3.96 -7.33 23.84
N LEU A 281 3.29 -6.96 22.74
CA LEU A 281 2.02 -6.24 22.74
C LEU A 281 0.95 -7.05 22.02
N ARG A 282 -0.30 -6.86 22.42
CA ARG A 282 -1.48 -7.31 21.67
C ARG A 282 -2.36 -6.11 21.34
N ALA A 283 -3.05 -6.17 20.21
CA ALA A 283 -4.03 -5.18 19.83
C ALA A 283 -5.44 -5.66 20.14
N VAL A 284 -6.24 -4.78 20.73
CA VAL A 284 -7.68 -4.95 20.90
C VAL A 284 -8.37 -3.91 20.02
N PHE A 285 -9.40 -4.34 19.31
CA PHE A 285 -10.12 -3.50 18.35
C PHE A 285 -11.55 -3.23 18.83
N GLY A 286 -12.09 -2.10 18.36
CA GLY A 286 -13.50 -1.77 18.50
C GLY A 286 -13.95 -0.93 17.33
N THR A 287 -15.16 -1.15 16.85
CA THR A 287 -15.74 -0.43 15.72
C THR A 287 -17.19 -0.09 15.99
N ALA A 288 -17.60 1.11 15.61
CA ALA A 288 -18.98 1.53 15.56
C ALA A 288 -19.22 2.38 14.32
N GLY A 289 -20.44 2.34 13.79
CA GLY A 289 -20.80 3.17 12.64
C GLY A 289 -22.32 3.29 12.49
N THR A 290 -22.75 4.33 11.79
CA THR A 290 -24.15 4.57 11.42
C THR A 290 -24.22 5.23 10.05
N ALA A 291 -25.15 4.78 9.22
CA ALA A 291 -25.36 5.35 7.88
C ALA A 291 -26.13 6.69 7.96
N ALA A 292 -25.82 7.61 7.05
CA ALA A 292 -26.51 8.89 6.89
C ALA A 292 -27.99 8.72 6.58
N LYS A 293 -28.32 7.77 5.70
CA LYS A 293 -29.69 7.45 5.28
C LYS A 293 -29.85 5.94 5.08
N GLY A 294 -30.91 5.38 5.65
CA GLY A 294 -31.19 3.96 5.48
C GLY A 294 -30.24 3.05 6.25
N THR A 295 -29.80 1.97 5.61
CA THR A 295 -28.96 0.92 6.23
C THR A 295 -27.61 0.71 5.52
N VAL A 296 -27.33 1.50 4.47
CA VAL A 296 -26.12 1.33 3.64
C VAL A 296 -25.21 2.53 3.85
N SER A 297 -24.02 2.28 4.40
CA SER A 297 -22.96 3.27 4.61
C SER A 297 -21.89 3.14 3.51
N GLY A 298 -21.32 4.27 3.08
CA GLY A 298 -20.13 4.34 2.23
C GLY A 298 -18.86 3.90 2.95
N ASP A 299 -18.87 3.98 4.28
CA ASP A 299 -17.74 3.62 5.13
C ASP A 299 -17.56 2.11 5.23
N ALA A 300 -16.32 1.65 5.14
CA ALA A 300 -15.94 0.25 5.32
C ALA A 300 -14.70 0.12 6.22
N VAL A 301 -14.76 -0.78 7.20
CA VAL A 301 -13.68 -1.03 8.15
C VAL A 301 -13.17 -2.47 8.02
N GLN A 302 -11.86 -2.63 8.02
CA GLN A 302 -11.19 -3.92 8.15
C GLN A 302 -10.19 -3.88 9.32
N GLN A 303 -10.18 -4.95 10.13
CA GLN A 303 -9.29 -5.08 11.29
C GLN A 303 -8.77 -6.50 11.36
N PHE A 304 -7.46 -6.65 11.54
CA PHE A 304 -6.87 -7.99 11.71
C PHE A 304 -5.49 -7.91 12.35
N CYS A 305 -5.08 -9.03 12.96
CA CYS A 305 -3.71 -9.24 13.42
C CYS A 305 -3.01 -10.27 12.53
N SER A 306 -1.75 -10.03 12.25
CA SER A 306 -0.77 -11.03 11.84
C SER A 306 0.12 -11.37 13.05
N PRO A 307 0.98 -12.39 12.99
CA PRO A 307 1.87 -12.72 14.13
C PRO A 307 2.76 -11.55 14.60
N ALA A 308 3.07 -10.61 13.72
CA ALA A 308 3.98 -9.51 14.01
C ALA A 308 3.32 -8.14 14.07
N ALA A 309 2.12 -7.97 13.52
CA ALA A 309 1.51 -6.65 13.36
C ALA A 309 -0.01 -6.69 13.51
N ALA A 310 -0.55 -5.60 14.04
CA ALA A 310 -1.97 -5.31 14.04
C ALA A 310 -2.28 -4.25 12.99
N GLN A 311 -3.38 -4.43 12.25
CA GLN A 311 -3.75 -3.55 11.16
C GLN A 311 -5.22 -3.14 11.26
N MET A 312 -5.48 -1.88 11.00
CA MET A 312 -6.80 -1.28 11.00
C MET A 312 -6.93 -0.35 9.79
N ILE A 313 -7.98 -0.55 9.02
CA ILE A 313 -8.25 0.14 7.75
C ILE A 313 -9.63 0.75 7.84
N LEU A 314 -9.78 1.99 7.42
CA LEU A 314 -11.03 2.67 7.17
C LEU A 314 -11.01 3.27 5.77
N CYS A 315 -12.02 2.97 4.97
CA CYS A 315 -12.25 3.55 3.66
C CYS A 315 -13.64 4.15 3.62
N ASP A 316 -13.76 5.36 3.09
CA ASP A 316 -15.01 6.02 2.80
C ASP A 316 -15.13 6.20 1.29
N GLY A 317 -16.16 5.59 0.69
CA GLY A 317 -16.42 5.65 -0.74
C GLY A 317 -17.00 6.99 -1.15
N MET A 318 -16.44 7.61 -2.19
CA MET A 318 -16.89 8.93 -2.67
C MET A 318 -18.33 8.90 -3.18
N GLY A 319 -19.11 9.92 -2.80
CA GLY A 319 -20.51 10.07 -3.18
C GLY A 319 -21.47 9.53 -2.14
N THR A 320 -22.63 9.03 -2.54
CA THR A 320 -23.68 8.56 -1.61
C THR A 320 -24.34 7.27 -2.09
N GLY A 321 -24.82 6.47 -1.12
CA GLY A 321 -25.61 5.27 -1.39
C GLY A 321 -24.80 4.07 -1.85
N ARG A 322 -25.43 3.21 -2.68
CA ARG A 322 -24.82 1.91 -3.08
C ARG A 322 -23.51 2.02 -3.83
N PRO A 323 -23.29 2.96 -4.78
CA PRO A 323 -22.00 3.07 -5.45
C PRO A 323 -20.86 3.37 -4.48
N ALA A 324 -21.02 4.35 -3.59
CA ALA A 324 -20.05 4.68 -2.55
C ALA A 324 -19.75 3.48 -1.63
N ALA A 325 -20.80 2.76 -1.19
CA ALA A 325 -20.63 1.57 -0.37
C ALA A 325 -19.83 0.46 -1.07
N VAL A 326 -20.00 0.30 -2.38
CA VAL A 326 -19.22 -0.67 -3.16
C VAL A 326 -17.76 -0.23 -3.26
N ASP A 327 -17.48 1.05 -3.48
CA ASP A 327 -16.12 1.59 -3.61
C ASP A 327 -15.36 1.52 -2.27
N GLY A 328 -15.98 1.97 -1.18
CA GLY A 328 -15.41 1.88 0.15
C GLY A 328 -15.12 0.43 0.57
N SER A 329 -16.09 -0.48 0.36
CA SER A 329 -15.93 -1.90 0.68
C SER A 329 -14.84 -2.56 -0.17
N LEU A 330 -14.79 -2.28 -1.47
CA LEU A 330 -13.78 -2.81 -2.39
C LEU A 330 -12.38 -2.33 -1.99
N ALA A 331 -12.24 -1.03 -1.71
CA ALA A 331 -10.98 -0.44 -1.26
C ALA A 331 -10.48 -1.08 0.03
N ALA A 332 -11.33 -1.20 1.04
CA ALA A 332 -10.97 -1.78 2.33
C ALA A 332 -10.61 -3.27 2.21
N GLU A 333 -11.40 -4.07 1.47
CA GLU A 333 -11.18 -5.50 1.31
C GLU A 333 -9.91 -5.81 0.51
N LEU A 334 -9.69 -5.14 -0.63
CA LEU A 334 -8.48 -5.33 -1.43
C LEU A 334 -7.23 -4.92 -0.65
N THR A 335 -7.26 -3.76 0.03
CA THR A 335 -6.15 -3.32 0.90
C THR A 335 -5.85 -4.38 1.96
N ALA A 336 -6.86 -4.89 2.68
CA ALA A 336 -6.68 -5.92 3.69
C ALA A 336 -6.09 -7.21 3.13
N ARG A 337 -6.51 -7.65 1.94
CA ARG A 337 -5.96 -8.84 1.27
C ARG A 337 -4.49 -8.66 0.90
N LEU A 338 -4.13 -7.50 0.35
CA LEU A 338 -2.74 -7.19 -0.03
C LEU A 338 -1.83 -7.12 1.19
N LEU A 339 -2.26 -6.46 2.27
CA LEU A 339 -1.50 -6.40 3.51
C LEU A 339 -1.33 -7.78 4.17
N LYS A 340 -2.35 -8.64 4.15
CA LYS A 340 -2.25 -10.05 4.60
C LYS A 340 -1.28 -10.87 3.76
N ALA A 341 -1.14 -10.53 2.49
CA ALA A 341 -0.15 -11.13 1.59
C ALA A 341 1.28 -10.58 1.80
N GLY A 342 1.47 -9.57 2.69
CA GLY A 342 2.78 -9.03 3.05
C GLY A 342 3.19 -7.77 2.28
N PHE A 343 2.30 -7.20 1.45
CA PHE A 343 2.59 -5.94 0.76
C PHE A 343 2.61 -4.75 1.71
N THR A 344 3.40 -3.73 1.37
CA THR A 344 3.42 -2.48 2.14
C THR A 344 2.16 -1.66 1.93
N ALA A 345 1.87 -0.72 2.83
CA ALA A 345 0.70 0.15 2.73
C ALA A 345 0.70 0.96 1.43
N GLU A 346 1.86 1.52 1.07
CA GLU A 346 2.05 2.34 -0.12
C GLU A 346 1.78 1.54 -1.40
N LEU A 347 2.29 0.30 -1.46
CA LEU A 347 2.10 -0.57 -2.62
C LEU A 347 0.66 -1.07 -2.71
N ALA A 348 0.05 -1.44 -1.59
CA ALA A 348 -1.36 -1.80 -1.54
C ALA A 348 -2.25 -0.64 -2.03
N ALA A 349 -1.98 0.59 -1.57
CA ALA A 349 -2.70 1.77 -2.00
C ALA A 349 -2.58 2.02 -3.52
N ARG A 350 -1.39 1.85 -4.11
CA ARG A 350 -1.18 1.98 -5.57
C ARG A 350 -1.98 0.94 -6.37
N LEU A 351 -1.97 -0.32 -5.94
CA LEU A 351 -2.72 -1.39 -6.61
C LEU A 351 -4.25 -1.17 -6.50
N VAL A 352 -4.73 -0.76 -5.34
CA VAL A 352 -6.16 -0.47 -5.12
C VAL A 352 -6.59 0.78 -5.90
N ASN A 353 -5.74 1.82 -5.99
CA ASN A 353 -5.98 3.00 -6.82
C ASN A 353 -6.28 2.62 -8.28
N VAL A 354 -5.44 1.78 -8.87
CA VAL A 354 -5.63 1.31 -10.25
C VAL A 354 -6.92 0.49 -10.38
N ALA A 355 -7.21 -0.39 -9.41
CA ALA A 355 -8.42 -1.20 -9.43
C ALA A 355 -9.70 -0.37 -9.40
N LEU A 356 -9.73 0.70 -8.58
CA LEU A 356 -10.85 1.64 -8.53
C LEU A 356 -10.96 2.47 -9.81
N ALA A 357 -9.84 3.01 -10.30
CA ALA A 357 -9.80 3.84 -11.51
C ALA A 357 -10.27 3.09 -12.78
N LEU A 358 -10.07 1.78 -12.85
CA LEU A 358 -10.50 0.94 -13.98
C LEU A 358 -11.95 0.44 -13.86
N LYS A 359 -12.59 0.61 -12.72
CA LYS A 359 -13.90 0.01 -12.45
C LYS A 359 -15.04 0.66 -13.23
N SER A 360 -14.99 1.96 -13.50
CA SER A 360 -16.15 2.70 -14.01
C SER A 360 -15.76 3.88 -14.90
N ASP A 361 -16.67 4.23 -15.84
CA ASP A 361 -16.61 5.48 -16.63
C ASP A 361 -17.05 6.72 -15.81
N GLU A 362 -17.61 6.51 -14.62
CA GLU A 362 -17.98 7.55 -13.65
C GLU A 362 -16.87 7.71 -12.62
N GLU A 363 -16.78 8.89 -11.99
CA GLU A 363 -15.80 9.18 -10.94
C GLU A 363 -15.98 8.22 -9.76
N SER A 364 -15.19 7.15 -9.75
CA SER A 364 -15.12 6.15 -8.69
C SER A 364 -13.89 6.42 -7.84
N GLY A 365 -14.07 6.48 -6.53
CA GLY A 365 -12.96 6.76 -5.61
C GLY A 365 -13.34 6.45 -4.17
N ALA A 366 -12.31 6.35 -3.34
CA ALA A 366 -12.48 6.18 -1.90
C ALA A 366 -11.34 6.86 -1.15
N THR A 367 -11.59 7.22 0.10
CA THR A 367 -10.52 7.53 1.03
C THR A 367 -9.83 6.24 1.46
N LEU A 368 -8.56 6.31 1.85
CA LEU A 368 -7.86 5.20 2.47
C LEU A 368 -7.13 5.69 3.71
N ASP A 369 -7.54 5.19 4.84
CA ASP A 369 -6.93 5.42 6.14
C ASP A 369 -6.46 4.08 6.71
N LEU A 370 -5.16 3.98 7.03
CA LEU A 370 -4.55 2.74 7.48
C LEU A 370 -3.60 2.99 8.64
N ILE A 371 -3.72 2.15 9.67
CA ILE A 371 -2.73 2.05 10.74
C ILE A 371 -2.22 0.62 10.79
N SER A 372 -0.89 0.47 10.74
CA SER A 372 -0.18 -0.80 10.93
C SER A 372 0.77 -0.67 12.12
N VAL A 373 0.58 -1.48 13.14
CA VAL A 373 1.38 -1.44 14.38
C VAL A 373 2.22 -2.72 14.49
N ASP A 374 3.53 -2.58 14.59
CA ASP A 374 4.43 -3.67 14.96
C ASP A 374 4.22 -4.01 16.44
N LEU A 375 3.79 -5.23 16.71
CA LEU A 375 3.43 -5.67 18.06
C LEU A 375 4.63 -6.00 18.95
N TYR A 376 5.84 -6.08 18.41
CA TYR A 376 7.07 -6.24 19.20
C TYR A 376 7.60 -4.93 19.72
N THR A 377 7.54 -3.89 18.89
CA THR A 377 8.16 -2.60 19.17
C THR A 377 7.16 -1.50 19.52
N GLY A 378 5.87 -1.67 19.20
CA GLY A 378 4.87 -0.61 19.28
C GLY A 378 5.01 0.46 18.19
N THR A 379 5.89 0.24 17.21
CA THR A 379 6.04 1.17 16.09
C THR A 379 4.81 1.14 15.21
N ALA A 380 4.07 2.24 15.15
CA ALA A 380 2.88 2.40 14.32
C ALA A 380 3.22 3.21 13.07
N ARG A 381 2.86 2.67 11.91
CA ARG A 381 2.90 3.35 10.62
C ARG A 381 1.48 3.71 10.21
N ILE A 382 1.27 4.99 9.99
CA ILE A 382 -0.02 5.55 9.58
C ILE A 382 0.11 5.98 8.13
N PHE A 383 -0.79 5.49 7.28
CA PHE A 383 -0.88 5.87 5.87
C PHE A 383 -2.27 6.46 5.60
N LYS A 384 -2.33 7.60 4.93
CA LYS A 384 -3.57 8.31 4.62
C LYS A 384 -3.58 8.80 3.17
N ALA A 385 -4.70 8.57 2.50
CA ALA A 385 -5.01 9.11 1.18
C ALA A 385 -6.46 9.62 1.16
N GLY A 386 -6.65 10.94 1.09
CA GLY A 386 -7.95 11.60 1.09
C GLY A 386 -8.73 11.52 2.40
N ALA A 387 -8.21 10.84 3.41
CA ALA A 387 -8.93 10.53 4.63
C ALA A 387 -8.95 11.67 5.65
N ALA A 388 -10.03 11.73 6.43
CA ALA A 388 -10.18 12.63 7.57
C ALA A 388 -9.06 12.45 8.62
N PRO A 389 -8.72 13.46 9.44
CA PRO A 389 -7.72 13.30 10.48
C PRO A 389 -8.10 12.17 11.46
N GLY A 390 -7.20 11.20 11.66
CA GLY A 390 -7.29 10.22 12.74
C GLY A 390 -6.74 10.79 14.04
N PHE A 391 -6.74 9.98 15.11
CA PHE A 391 -6.24 10.41 16.42
C PHE A 391 -5.33 9.35 17.03
N LEU A 392 -4.31 9.82 17.74
CA LEU A 392 -3.48 9.01 18.60
C LEU A 392 -3.62 9.49 20.05
N VAL A 393 -3.82 8.56 20.96
CA VAL A 393 -3.81 8.85 22.39
C VAL A 393 -2.55 8.23 22.98
N HIS A 394 -1.62 9.06 23.39
CA HIS A 394 -0.36 8.65 24.00
C HIS A 394 -0.17 9.36 25.34
N GLY A 395 0.10 8.60 26.39
CA GLY A 395 0.24 9.15 27.73
C GLY A 395 -1.02 9.90 28.22
N GLY A 396 -2.22 9.47 27.80
CA GLY A 396 -3.49 10.09 28.16
C GLY A 396 -3.84 11.38 27.40
N ARG A 397 -3.04 11.79 26.40
CA ARG A 397 -3.31 12.96 25.56
C ARG A 397 -3.64 12.56 24.13
N ALA A 398 -4.74 13.09 23.63
CA ALA A 398 -5.18 12.86 22.25
C ALA A 398 -4.61 13.94 21.31
N ARG A 399 -4.09 13.50 20.17
CA ARG A 399 -3.59 14.39 19.10
C ARG A 399 -4.14 13.93 17.75
N PRO A 400 -4.63 14.86 16.92
CA PRO A 400 -5.01 14.54 15.56
C PRO A 400 -3.77 14.20 14.73
N VAL A 401 -3.93 13.27 13.81
CA VAL A 401 -2.88 12.83 12.86
C VAL A 401 -3.47 12.74 11.47
N GLY A 402 -2.83 13.37 10.52
CA GLY A 402 -3.19 13.37 9.11
C GLY A 402 -3.04 14.76 8.51
N ASP A 403 -2.61 14.78 7.26
CA ASP A 403 -2.49 15.98 6.44
C ASP A 403 -3.43 15.83 5.22
N ILE A 404 -3.67 16.92 4.52
CA ILE A 404 -4.54 16.94 3.33
C ILE A 404 -3.86 16.16 2.21
N SER A 405 -4.56 15.18 1.65
CA SER A 405 -4.12 14.37 0.51
C SER A 405 -5.31 14.01 -0.39
N LEU A 406 -5.04 13.51 -1.59
CA LEU A 406 -6.09 13.10 -2.53
C LEU A 406 -6.57 11.67 -2.22
N PRO A 407 -7.87 11.38 -2.43
CA PRO A 407 -8.41 10.03 -2.39
C PRO A 407 -7.74 9.09 -3.41
N ILE A 408 -7.91 7.79 -3.21
CA ILE A 408 -7.55 6.76 -4.20
C ILE A 408 -8.68 6.57 -5.21
N GLY A 409 -8.35 6.05 -6.41
CA GLY A 409 -9.27 5.92 -7.55
C GLY A 409 -9.12 7.07 -8.56
N ILE A 410 -8.26 8.05 -8.30
CA ILE A 410 -7.97 9.16 -9.19
C ILE A 410 -6.76 8.80 -10.06
N LEU A 411 -6.91 8.96 -11.39
CA LEU A 411 -5.80 8.77 -12.33
C LEU A 411 -4.70 9.80 -12.09
N GLY A 412 -3.45 9.37 -12.01
CA GLY A 412 -2.29 10.24 -11.78
C GLY A 412 -1.46 9.89 -10.54
N GLY A 413 -1.73 8.72 -9.94
CA GLY A 413 -0.96 8.17 -8.83
C GLY A 413 -1.52 8.48 -7.45
N VAL A 414 -1.08 7.73 -6.45
CA VAL A 414 -1.47 7.89 -5.05
C VAL A 414 -0.55 8.88 -4.35
N ASN A 415 -1.09 10.01 -3.92
CA ASN A 415 -0.40 10.97 -3.06
C ASN A 415 -0.69 10.70 -1.57
N GLY A 416 -0.50 9.45 -1.13
CA GLY A 416 -0.65 9.07 0.26
C GLY A 416 0.51 9.58 1.12
N GLN A 417 0.19 9.91 2.37
CA GLN A 417 1.18 10.34 3.35
C GLN A 417 1.41 9.24 4.37
N SER A 418 2.67 8.94 4.62
CA SER A 418 3.09 7.93 5.60
C SER A 418 3.79 8.61 6.78
N ARG A 419 3.34 8.30 8.00
CA ARG A 419 3.94 8.80 9.25
C ARG A 419 4.25 7.63 10.17
N VAL A 420 5.40 7.68 10.81
CA VAL A 420 5.81 6.68 11.81
C VAL A 420 5.75 7.31 13.20
N VAL A 421 5.12 6.62 14.14
CA VAL A 421 5.02 7.01 15.55
C VAL A 421 5.27 5.80 16.44
N HIS A 422 5.53 6.00 17.72
CA HIS A 422 5.66 4.93 18.68
C HIS A 422 4.48 4.95 19.65
N LEU A 423 3.84 3.78 19.84
CA LEU A 423 2.74 3.56 20.77
C LEU A 423 3.17 2.58 21.85
N ALA A 424 2.74 2.80 23.07
CA ALA A 424 2.98 1.95 24.22
C ALA A 424 1.70 1.18 24.64
N ALA A 425 1.85 0.23 25.53
CA ALA A 425 0.70 -0.42 26.14
C ALA A 425 -0.19 0.62 26.86
N GLY A 426 -1.49 0.55 26.61
CA GLY A 426 -2.49 1.51 27.09
C GLY A 426 -2.83 2.62 26.10
N ASP A 427 -2.04 2.82 25.07
CA ASP A 427 -2.29 3.84 24.04
C ASP A 427 -3.39 3.41 23.05
N TYR A 428 -4.04 4.41 22.45
CA TYR A 428 -5.07 4.19 21.44
C TYR A 428 -4.67 4.82 20.09
N ALA A 429 -5.08 4.16 19.03
CA ALA A 429 -5.09 4.70 17.68
C ALA A 429 -6.53 4.66 17.15
N VAL A 430 -6.99 5.76 16.56
CA VAL A 430 -8.39 5.94 16.17
C VAL A 430 -8.46 6.46 14.74
N LEU A 431 -9.20 5.77 13.89
CA LEU A 431 -9.57 6.21 12.56
C LEU A 431 -11.04 6.61 12.57
N VAL A 432 -11.37 7.69 11.88
CA VAL A 432 -12.73 8.22 11.81
C VAL A 432 -13.07 8.68 10.40
N SER A 433 -14.32 8.51 9.97
CA SER A 433 -14.81 9.16 8.76
C SER A 433 -15.06 10.66 9.00
N ASP A 434 -15.18 11.43 7.94
CA ASP A 434 -15.37 12.88 8.02
C ASP A 434 -16.70 13.27 8.68
N GLY A 435 -17.76 12.48 8.50
CA GLY A 435 -19.03 12.67 9.19
C GLY A 435 -18.95 12.61 10.73
N LEU A 436 -17.89 11.97 11.28
CA LEU A 436 -17.65 12.00 12.73
C LEU A 436 -17.12 13.35 13.21
N LEU A 437 -16.49 14.14 12.35
CA LEU A 437 -15.85 15.40 12.72
C LEU A 437 -16.79 16.61 12.74
N VAL A 438 -18.07 16.38 12.99
CA VAL A 438 -19.05 17.45 13.22
C VAL A 438 -18.57 18.39 14.31
N ASP A 439 -18.56 19.70 14.05
CA ASP A 439 -18.03 20.76 14.91
C ASP A 439 -16.49 20.70 15.14
N GLY A 440 -15.78 19.98 14.27
CA GLY A 440 -14.32 19.91 14.26
C GLY A 440 -13.72 18.84 15.17
N PRO A 441 -12.39 18.67 15.16
CA PRO A 441 -11.69 17.56 15.83
C PRO A 441 -11.55 17.73 17.35
N GLY A 442 -11.79 18.93 17.90
CA GLY A 442 -11.48 19.24 19.30
C GLY A 442 -12.29 18.45 20.32
N TRP A 443 -13.59 18.22 20.06
CA TRP A 443 -14.43 17.43 20.94
C TRP A 443 -14.05 15.95 20.94
N VAL A 444 -13.62 15.43 19.77
CA VAL A 444 -13.16 14.04 19.63
C VAL A 444 -11.92 13.82 20.50
N ALA A 445 -10.93 14.72 20.39
CA ALA A 445 -9.72 14.65 21.21
C ALA A 445 -10.07 14.64 22.70
N LYS A 446 -10.94 15.55 23.16
CA LYS A 446 -11.36 15.61 24.56
C LYS A 446 -12.08 14.33 25.02
N GLN A 447 -12.96 13.79 24.19
CA GLN A 447 -13.67 12.54 24.53
C GLN A 447 -12.69 11.35 24.62
N LEU A 448 -11.71 11.29 23.71
CA LEU A 448 -10.68 10.25 23.74
C LEU A 448 -9.81 10.34 25.00
N GLU A 449 -9.45 11.52 25.45
CA GLU A 449 -8.70 11.72 26.71
C GLU A 449 -9.51 11.24 27.93
N LEU A 450 -10.81 11.52 27.97
CA LEU A 450 -11.71 11.02 29.02
C LEU A 450 -11.81 9.49 29.01
N SER A 451 -11.98 8.90 27.85
CA SER A 451 -12.07 7.44 27.69
C SER A 451 -10.75 6.75 28.04
N ALA A 452 -9.62 7.34 27.68
CA ALA A 452 -8.30 6.84 28.04
C ALA A 452 -8.05 6.90 29.57
N ALA A 453 -8.44 7.99 30.23
CA ALA A 453 -8.37 8.12 31.67
C ALA A 453 -9.25 7.10 32.41
N ALA A 454 -10.40 6.74 31.84
CA ALA A 454 -11.28 5.71 32.35
C ALA A 454 -10.81 4.28 32.03
N GLY A 455 -9.83 4.10 31.12
CA GLY A 455 -9.38 2.79 30.65
C GLY A 455 -10.41 2.05 29.82
N ASP A 456 -11.30 2.78 29.14
CA ASP A 456 -12.43 2.21 28.40
C ASP A 456 -11.97 1.24 27.30
N PRO A 457 -12.67 0.12 27.08
CA PRO A 457 -12.36 -0.79 25.99
C PRO A 457 -12.68 -0.12 24.63
N PRO A 458 -11.93 -0.47 23.56
CA PRO A 458 -12.04 0.16 22.24
C PRO A 458 -13.46 0.19 21.67
N GLU A 459 -14.24 -0.87 21.87
CA GLU A 459 -15.63 -0.95 21.39
C GLU A 459 -16.54 0.09 22.07
N LYS A 460 -16.34 0.32 23.38
CA LYS A 460 -17.08 1.37 24.11
C LYS A 460 -16.66 2.75 23.62
N VAL A 461 -15.38 2.97 23.39
CA VAL A 461 -14.86 4.24 22.86
C VAL A 461 -15.47 4.54 21.48
N ALA A 462 -15.41 3.57 20.56
CA ALA A 462 -16.00 3.74 19.22
C ALA A 462 -17.49 4.10 19.28
N ARG A 463 -18.26 3.40 20.12
CA ARG A 463 -19.70 3.64 20.30
C ARG A 463 -19.97 5.03 20.85
N ILE A 464 -19.27 5.47 21.89
CA ILE A 464 -19.45 6.83 22.47
C ILE A 464 -19.18 7.90 21.41
N LEU A 465 -18.13 7.75 20.60
CA LEU A 465 -17.78 8.69 19.54
C LEU A 465 -18.90 8.79 18.51
N VAL A 466 -19.41 7.66 18.01
CA VAL A 466 -20.47 7.62 16.99
C VAL A 466 -21.79 8.17 17.52
N GLU A 467 -22.21 7.77 18.74
CA GLU A 467 -23.44 8.28 19.37
C GLU A 467 -23.37 9.81 19.59
N THR A 468 -22.20 10.31 20.04
CA THR A 468 -22.00 11.75 20.23
C THR A 468 -22.01 12.52 18.92
N ALA A 469 -21.33 12.01 17.88
CA ALA A 469 -21.30 12.62 16.56
C ALA A 469 -22.68 12.65 15.93
N ARG A 470 -23.43 11.54 16.04
CA ARG A 470 -24.81 11.45 15.55
C ARG A 470 -25.73 12.50 16.20
N ALA A 471 -25.69 12.63 17.52
CA ALA A 471 -26.48 13.62 18.23
C ALA A 471 -26.15 15.06 17.79
N ARG A 472 -24.90 15.36 17.48
CA ARG A 472 -24.45 16.66 16.95
C ARG A 472 -24.88 16.85 15.48
N ALA A 473 -24.77 15.82 14.64
CA ALA A 473 -25.21 15.88 13.24
C ALA A 473 -26.71 16.13 13.12
N GLU A 474 -27.51 15.53 13.98
CA GLU A 474 -28.98 15.79 14.07
C GLU A 474 -29.30 17.26 14.39
N GLN A 475 -28.48 17.91 15.23
CA GLN A 475 -28.64 19.34 15.57
C GLN A 475 -28.23 20.26 14.41
N THR A 476 -27.22 19.89 13.63
CA THR A 476 -26.73 20.71 12.51
C THR A 476 -27.49 20.48 11.21
N GLY A 477 -28.33 19.44 11.12
CA GLY A 477 -29.09 19.07 9.93
C GLY A 477 -28.22 18.57 8.74
N ARG A 478 -27.03 18.10 9.00
CA ARG A 478 -26.09 17.55 8.00
C ARG A 478 -25.87 16.05 8.26
N PRO A 479 -26.75 15.18 7.76
CA PRO A 479 -26.57 13.75 7.92
C PRO A 479 -25.42 13.28 7.00
N ASP A 480 -24.48 12.55 7.58
CA ASP A 480 -23.40 11.88 6.87
C ASP A 480 -23.18 10.48 7.46
N ASP A 481 -22.43 9.64 6.76
CA ASP A 481 -21.98 8.37 7.29
C ASP A 481 -20.95 8.62 8.40
N ILE A 482 -21.18 8.00 9.56
CA ILE A 482 -20.36 8.23 10.75
C ILE A 482 -19.76 6.92 11.19
N THR A 483 -18.44 6.82 11.14
CA THR A 483 -17.71 5.61 11.54
C THR A 483 -16.51 5.95 12.39
N ALA A 484 -16.30 5.14 13.44
CA ALA A 484 -15.10 5.15 14.27
C ALA A 484 -14.53 3.74 14.36
N ALA A 485 -13.24 3.59 14.09
CA ALA A 485 -12.47 2.39 14.31
C ALA A 485 -11.36 2.69 15.33
N VAL A 486 -11.28 1.89 16.38
CA VAL A 486 -10.40 2.11 17.54
C VAL A 486 -9.52 0.88 17.75
N LEU A 487 -8.23 1.10 17.89
CA LEU A 487 -7.24 0.11 18.29
C LEU A 487 -6.64 0.54 19.63
N ARG A 488 -6.53 -0.37 20.59
CA ARG A 488 -5.79 -0.19 21.83
C ARG A 488 -4.70 -1.22 21.94
N LEU A 489 -3.50 -0.80 22.33
CA LEU A 489 -2.42 -1.72 22.65
C LEU A 489 -2.49 -2.14 24.11
N GLU A 490 -2.34 -3.43 24.34
CA GLU A 490 -2.25 -4.01 25.67
C GLU A 490 -0.98 -4.87 25.79
N PRO A 491 -0.41 -5.01 27.00
CA PRO A 491 0.72 -5.91 27.17
C PRO A 491 0.25 -7.35 26.92
N CYS A 492 1.05 -8.15 26.20
CA CYS A 492 0.88 -9.60 26.24
C CYS A 492 1.27 -10.07 27.64
N GLY A 493 0.30 -10.52 28.43
CA GLY A 493 0.58 -11.16 29.73
C GLY A 493 1.56 -12.32 29.55
N HIS A 494 2.61 -12.32 30.33
CA HIS A 494 3.55 -13.43 30.47
C HIS A 494 2.91 -14.55 31.26
#